data_70e78cc821c81385b8157bd68d62d523
#
_entry.id   70e78cc821c81385b8157bd68d62d523
#
_cell.length_a   1.000
_cell.length_b   1.000
_cell.length_c   1.000
_cell.angle_alpha   90.00
_cell.angle_beta   90.00
_cell.angle_gamma   90.00
#
_symmetry.space_group_name_H-M   'P 1'
#
loop_
_entity.id
_entity.type
_entity.pdbx_description
1 polymer ?
#
loop_
_entity_poly.entity_id
_entity_poly.type
_entity_poly.pdbx_seq_one_letter_code
_entity_poly.pdbx_strand_id
1 'polypeptide(L)'
;MKRHVIRQRHHTVGTAMVKKSVISGMVALLIALPALASEKQVYWGDTHLHTNRSFDAFTNRNFSVGPDEAYRFARGIPVEHPGHKARVQLERPLDFLVVSDHAEFLGAIRHLYNVGISTDDMGLVQKLRTWYVQYLIRDAIKKGEGRSFFVRQLPEPFDTPQEAISEWDLAGSVFPTVPVIEDQAWRDIADAAEANNVPGEFSAILGWEYSLIPGGANLHRVVMTDLDGESAKAFQPFGSDDSLYPEDLWAWLDKTSQDTGGNFIAIPHNSNISKGAMFDTITMRNEPIGPEYAEIRRRWEPIVEITQYKGDSETHQTLSPDDPFADFENYPYYIQRDWTEYKPQVGDFVRSALIRGLQLEQRIGVNPYQFGVIGSTDAHTGLAAAEENNFHGKFATDSMPSAKLDGWSDNANSSFGWAMGAQGLAAVWAEENTREAILAAMKRRETYATTGPRIGLRFYAGYDLDGALLTSSSLPTDLSDAVPMGGEIAAKGASAPTFLVQAMADPKSGALDRIQIVKGWINEEGESREQVFDVAWSSDDRLQPDGSLAAVTNTVDLETGGWSNAHGAATLMAQWQDPRFDPAELAFYYVRVLEV
;
A
#
# COMPACT_ATOMS: atom_id res chain seq x y z
N MET A 1 -30.59 -51.82 -44.62
CA MET A 1 -30.11 -52.97 -45.45
C MET A 1 -28.78 -53.44 -44.86
N LYS A 2 -28.82 -54.58 -44.14
CA LYS A 2 -28.28 -55.88 -44.50
C LYS A 2 -26.76 -55.83 -44.77
N ARG A 3 -25.85 -56.65 -44.19
CA ARG A 3 -25.84 -57.94 -43.39
C ARG A 3 -24.41 -58.07 -42.86
N HIS A 4 -24.17 -58.44 -41.57
CA HIS A 4 -23.79 -59.78 -41.12
C HIS A 4 -22.79 -60.55 -41.99
N VAL A 5 -21.66 -61.02 -41.41
CA VAL A 5 -21.25 -62.41 -41.38
C VAL A 5 -20.21 -62.67 -40.25
N ILE A 6 -20.48 -63.73 -39.50
CA ILE A 6 -19.72 -64.39 -38.43
C ILE A 6 -18.88 -65.52 -39.06
N ARG A 7 -17.72 -65.93 -38.44
CA ARG A 7 -17.20 -67.30 -38.26
C ARG A 7 -15.88 -67.23 -37.47
N GLN A 8 -15.78 -67.72 -36.34
CA GLN A 8 -15.71 -69.00 -35.62
C GLN A 8 -14.53 -69.92 -36.01
N ARG A 9 -13.73 -70.23 -34.94
CA ARG A 9 -13.02 -71.43 -34.48
C ARG A 9 -11.76 -71.91 -35.17
N HIS A 10 -10.69 -72.15 -34.39
CA HIS A 10 -10.33 -73.50 -33.91
C HIS A 10 -9.32 -73.48 -32.76
N HIS A 11 -9.52 -74.39 -31.80
CA HIS A 11 -8.67 -74.74 -30.66
C HIS A 11 -7.39 -75.45 -31.10
N THR A 12 -6.29 -75.22 -30.35
CA THR A 12 -5.32 -76.29 -30.09
C THR A 12 -4.78 -76.13 -28.65
N VAL A 13 -4.81 -77.22 -27.91
CA VAL A 13 -4.40 -77.41 -26.54
C VAL A 13 -2.89 -77.63 -26.49
N GLY A 14 -2.19 -77.01 -25.58
CA GLY A 14 -0.77 -77.23 -25.29
C GLY A 14 -0.48 -76.99 -23.81
N THR A 15 -0.13 -78.04 -23.14
CA THR A 15 0.05 -78.29 -21.73
C THR A 15 1.12 -77.44 -21.03
N ALA A 16 0.77 -76.94 -19.87
CA ALA A 16 1.46 -76.57 -18.63
C ALA A 16 3.01 -76.61 -18.50
N MET A 17 3.57 -75.53 -17.98
CA MET A 17 4.55 -75.58 -16.90
C MET A 17 4.39 -74.39 -15.98
N VAL A 18 4.03 -74.65 -14.72
CA VAL A 18 3.90 -73.71 -13.64
C VAL A 18 5.29 -73.31 -13.18
N LYS A 19 5.69 -72.04 -13.41
CA LYS A 19 6.75 -71.38 -12.65
C LYS A 19 6.12 -70.37 -11.67
N LYS A 20 6.18 -70.69 -10.38
CA LYS A 20 5.88 -69.75 -9.30
C LYS A 20 6.88 -68.62 -9.33
N SER A 21 6.46 -67.45 -9.78
CA SER A 21 7.17 -66.20 -9.54
C SER A 21 6.57 -65.56 -8.29
N VAL A 22 7.39 -65.47 -7.25
CA VAL A 22 7.10 -64.70 -6.03
C VAL A 22 7.25 -63.23 -6.41
N ILE A 23 6.15 -62.52 -6.57
CA ILE A 23 6.16 -61.03 -6.67
C ILE A 23 6.20 -60.50 -5.24
N SER A 24 7.41 -60.10 -4.78
CA SER A 24 7.56 -59.25 -3.62
C SER A 24 6.94 -57.88 -3.91
N GLY A 25 5.76 -57.67 -3.41
CA GLY A 25 5.13 -56.34 -3.38
C GLY A 25 5.89 -55.45 -2.42
N MET A 26 6.73 -54.59 -2.96
CA MET A 26 7.34 -53.48 -2.24
C MET A 26 6.28 -52.37 -2.10
N VAL A 27 5.54 -52.39 -0.98
CA VAL A 27 4.69 -51.26 -0.59
C VAL A 27 5.61 -50.12 -0.23
N ALA A 28 5.78 -49.19 -1.16
CA ALA A 28 6.42 -47.90 -0.87
C ALA A 28 5.48 -47.13 0.06
N LEU A 29 5.78 -47.15 1.36
CA LEU A 29 5.18 -46.28 2.34
C LEU A 29 5.67 -44.86 2.03
N LEU A 30 4.89 -44.07 1.30
CA LEU A 30 5.06 -42.63 1.19
C LEU A 30 4.80 -42.06 2.59
N ILE A 31 5.85 -41.94 3.39
CA ILE A 31 5.81 -41.11 4.58
C ILE A 31 5.71 -39.69 4.04
N ALA A 32 4.49 -39.12 4.06
CA ALA A 32 4.32 -37.68 3.94
C ALA A 32 5.04 -37.08 5.16
N LEU A 33 6.26 -36.62 4.97
CA LEU A 33 6.92 -35.72 5.91
C LEU A 33 5.96 -34.54 6.07
N PRO A 34 5.59 -34.13 7.29
CA PRO A 34 4.92 -32.85 7.47
C PRO A 34 5.83 -31.82 6.81
N ALA A 35 5.30 -31.05 5.86
CA ALA A 35 5.98 -29.88 5.36
C ALA A 35 6.29 -29.04 6.60
N LEU A 36 7.56 -28.90 6.94
CA LEU A 36 8.00 -27.93 7.93
C LEU A 36 7.46 -26.61 7.41
N ALA A 37 6.57 -25.96 8.16
CA ALA A 37 6.15 -24.62 7.84
C ALA A 37 7.40 -23.81 7.60
N SER A 38 7.54 -23.17 6.45
CA SER A 38 8.71 -22.35 6.17
C SER A 38 8.69 -21.19 7.16
N GLU A 39 9.86 -20.91 7.74
CA GLU A 39 10.01 -19.82 8.69
C GLU A 39 9.74 -18.50 7.97
N LYS A 40 8.82 -17.66 8.51
CA LYS A 40 8.49 -16.38 7.90
C LYS A 40 9.70 -15.46 7.86
N GLN A 41 9.86 -14.75 6.76
CA GLN A 41 10.86 -13.71 6.56
C GLN A 41 10.18 -12.37 6.27
N VAL A 42 10.86 -11.26 6.56
CA VAL A 42 10.39 -9.94 6.17
C VAL A 42 10.81 -9.66 4.73
N TYR A 43 9.83 -9.30 3.89
CA TYR A 43 10.03 -8.86 2.51
C TYR A 43 9.71 -7.37 2.40
N TRP A 44 10.59 -6.65 1.71
CA TRP A 44 10.55 -5.20 1.57
C TRP A 44 10.12 -4.81 0.16
N GLY A 45 9.11 -3.97 0.05
CA GLY A 45 8.63 -3.55 -1.26
C GLY A 45 7.86 -2.25 -1.24
N ASP A 46 7.38 -1.90 -2.42
CA ASP A 46 6.55 -0.74 -2.68
C ASP A 46 5.28 -1.18 -3.40
N THR A 47 4.13 -0.80 -2.87
CA THR A 47 2.83 -1.14 -3.46
C THR A 47 2.24 -0.02 -4.30
N HIS A 48 2.89 1.16 -4.34
CA HIS A 48 2.31 2.35 -4.92
C HIS A 48 3.34 3.11 -5.77
N LEU A 49 3.37 2.78 -7.06
CA LEU A 49 4.32 3.37 -8.01
C LEU A 49 3.66 3.65 -9.35
N HIS A 50 3.86 4.86 -9.87
CA HIS A 50 3.36 5.30 -11.17
C HIS A 50 4.46 5.36 -12.22
N THR A 51 4.14 4.85 -13.40
CA THR A 51 5.02 4.87 -14.56
C THR A 51 4.57 5.92 -15.58
N ASN A 52 5.16 5.91 -16.77
CA ASN A 52 4.70 6.76 -17.88
C ASN A 52 3.33 6.36 -18.46
N ARG A 53 2.63 5.39 -17.84
CA ARG A 53 1.25 5.03 -18.18
C ARG A 53 0.25 5.90 -17.42
N SER A 54 0.60 6.41 -16.24
CA SER A 54 -0.21 7.39 -15.51
C SER A 54 -0.17 8.74 -16.20
N PHE A 55 -1.35 9.37 -16.32
CA PHE A 55 -1.50 10.63 -17.04
C PHE A 55 -0.71 11.78 -16.39
N ASP A 56 -0.68 11.85 -15.08
CA ASP A 56 0.00 12.88 -14.31
C ASP A 56 1.52 12.65 -14.22
N ALA A 57 1.98 11.41 -14.10
CA ALA A 57 3.39 11.08 -14.20
C ALA A 57 3.95 11.51 -15.57
N PHE A 58 3.22 11.22 -16.66
CA PHE A 58 3.61 11.61 -18.00
C PHE A 58 3.64 13.13 -18.20
N THR A 59 2.59 13.85 -17.74
CA THR A 59 2.54 15.32 -17.85
C THR A 59 3.61 16.00 -16.98
N ASN A 60 4.08 15.35 -15.90
CA ASN A 60 5.18 15.77 -15.05
C ASN A 60 6.56 15.22 -15.50
N ARG A 61 6.70 14.95 -16.80
CA ARG A 61 7.95 14.60 -17.51
C ARG A 61 8.51 13.20 -17.31
N ASN A 62 7.74 12.25 -16.77
CA ASN A 62 8.14 10.86 -16.88
C ASN A 62 7.83 10.35 -18.30
N PHE A 63 8.69 10.65 -19.27
CA PHE A 63 8.49 10.20 -20.66
C PHE A 63 9.10 8.83 -20.95
N SER A 64 10.07 8.38 -20.16
CA SER A 64 10.94 7.26 -20.48
C SER A 64 10.82 6.05 -19.58
N VAL A 65 10.42 6.21 -18.30
CA VAL A 65 10.33 5.08 -17.36
C VAL A 65 8.93 4.50 -17.41
N GLY A 66 8.82 3.36 -18.07
CA GLY A 66 7.61 2.54 -18.16
C GLY A 66 7.62 1.39 -17.15
N PRO A 67 6.65 0.47 -17.24
CA PRO A 67 6.53 -0.64 -16.29
C PRO A 67 7.77 -1.56 -16.25
N ASP A 68 8.39 -1.87 -17.38
CA ASP A 68 9.60 -2.71 -17.41
C ASP A 68 10.78 -2.03 -16.70
N GLU A 69 11.03 -0.75 -17.00
CA GLU A 69 12.08 0.01 -16.33
C GLU A 69 11.83 0.13 -14.82
N ALA A 70 10.57 0.28 -14.39
CA ALA A 70 10.20 0.36 -12.99
C ALA A 70 10.51 -0.94 -12.23
N TYR A 71 10.10 -2.09 -12.76
CA TYR A 71 10.45 -3.39 -12.16
C TYR A 71 11.97 -3.64 -12.17
N ARG A 72 12.65 -3.28 -13.24
CA ARG A 72 14.12 -3.41 -13.32
C ARG A 72 14.82 -2.56 -12.28
N PHE A 73 14.38 -1.30 -12.08
CA PHE A 73 14.92 -0.42 -11.03
C PHE A 73 14.72 -1.02 -9.63
N ALA A 74 13.51 -1.51 -9.32
CA ALA A 74 13.21 -2.16 -8.06
C ALA A 74 14.09 -3.40 -7.79
N ARG A 75 14.45 -4.14 -8.84
CA ARG A 75 15.40 -5.27 -8.80
C ARG A 75 16.87 -4.83 -8.67
N GLY A 76 17.15 -3.53 -8.54
CA GLY A 76 18.50 -2.99 -8.47
C GLY A 76 19.23 -2.98 -9.82
N ILE A 77 18.52 -3.09 -10.95
CA ILE A 77 19.10 -2.94 -12.28
C ILE A 77 19.12 -1.46 -12.66
N PRO A 78 20.27 -0.90 -13.06
CA PRO A 78 20.35 0.52 -13.38
C PRO A 78 19.45 0.94 -14.55
N VAL A 79 18.77 2.08 -14.39
CA VAL A 79 17.93 2.71 -15.41
C VAL A 79 18.31 4.19 -15.63
N GLU A 80 17.81 4.80 -16.69
CA GLU A 80 17.95 6.24 -16.93
C GLU A 80 16.86 6.99 -16.17
N HIS A 81 17.23 7.96 -15.34
CA HIS A 81 16.28 8.81 -14.64
C HIS A 81 15.44 9.66 -15.61
N PRO A 82 14.09 9.72 -15.50
CA PRO A 82 13.25 10.39 -16.50
C PRO A 82 13.49 11.90 -16.60
N GLY A 83 13.87 12.57 -15.51
CA GLY A 83 14.12 14.01 -15.44
C GLY A 83 15.53 14.39 -15.88
N HIS A 84 16.53 14.08 -15.08
CA HIS A 84 17.91 14.55 -15.29
C HIS A 84 18.78 13.62 -16.14
N LYS A 85 18.27 12.50 -16.62
CA LYS A 85 18.92 11.57 -17.55
C LYS A 85 20.18 10.87 -17.04
N ALA A 86 20.54 11.03 -15.77
CA ALA A 86 21.61 10.24 -15.19
C ALA A 86 21.18 8.78 -15.01
N ARG A 87 22.17 7.88 -15.01
CA ARG A 87 21.95 6.49 -14.66
C ARG A 87 21.82 6.35 -13.16
N VAL A 88 20.71 5.77 -12.70
CA VAL A 88 20.36 5.60 -11.28
C VAL A 88 20.09 4.13 -10.97
N GLN A 89 20.28 3.74 -9.71
CA GLN A 89 20.15 2.37 -9.25
C GLN A 89 19.89 2.37 -7.74
N LEU A 90 19.04 1.46 -7.25
CA LEU A 90 18.91 1.21 -5.81
C LEU A 90 20.20 0.61 -5.25
N GLU A 91 20.60 1.03 -4.06
CA GLU A 91 21.68 0.38 -3.30
C GLU A 91 21.26 -0.99 -2.78
N ARG A 92 20.01 -1.12 -2.38
CA ARG A 92 19.39 -2.37 -1.93
C ARG A 92 18.14 -2.64 -2.77
N PRO A 93 18.14 -3.70 -3.60
CA PRO A 93 16.94 -4.10 -4.33
C PRO A 93 15.74 -4.29 -3.40
N LEU A 94 14.54 -4.06 -3.92
CA LEU A 94 13.30 -4.47 -3.27
C LEU A 94 13.05 -5.96 -3.49
N ASP A 95 12.25 -6.58 -2.61
CA ASP A 95 11.83 -7.96 -2.76
C ASP A 95 10.56 -8.06 -3.63
N PHE A 96 9.73 -7.01 -3.65
CA PHE A 96 8.55 -6.94 -4.50
C PHE A 96 8.22 -5.49 -4.89
N LEU A 97 7.46 -5.36 -5.98
CA LEU A 97 6.92 -4.07 -6.44
C LEU A 97 5.55 -4.27 -7.07
N VAL A 98 4.63 -3.36 -6.79
CA VAL A 98 3.39 -3.18 -7.54
C VAL A 98 3.51 -1.93 -8.42
N VAL A 99 3.41 -2.09 -9.73
CA VAL A 99 3.17 -0.95 -10.62
C VAL A 99 1.66 -0.68 -10.58
N SER A 100 1.29 0.49 -10.08
CA SER A 100 -0.10 0.86 -9.76
C SER A 100 -0.54 2.12 -10.50
N ASP A 101 -0.27 2.18 -11.80
CA ASP A 101 -0.72 3.31 -12.62
C ASP A 101 -2.25 3.54 -12.49
N HIS A 102 -2.68 4.80 -12.56
CA HIS A 102 -4.10 5.17 -12.53
C HIS A 102 -4.91 4.38 -13.55
N ALA A 103 -6.05 3.80 -13.14
CA ALA A 103 -6.98 3.15 -14.05
C ALA A 103 -7.55 4.17 -15.05
N GLU A 104 -7.86 5.37 -14.56
CA GLU A 104 -8.40 6.46 -15.33
C GLU A 104 -7.41 6.93 -16.40
N PHE A 105 -7.85 6.91 -17.66
CA PHE A 105 -7.04 7.32 -18.83
C PHE A 105 -5.71 6.56 -18.97
N LEU A 106 -5.66 5.30 -18.56
CA LEU A 106 -4.46 4.47 -18.52
C LEU A 106 -3.73 4.47 -19.87
N GLY A 107 -2.52 5.06 -19.91
CA GLY A 107 -1.72 5.19 -21.12
C GLY A 107 -2.25 6.18 -22.18
N ALA A 108 -3.47 6.70 -22.02
CA ALA A 108 -4.14 7.52 -23.04
C ALA A 108 -3.39 8.82 -23.35
N ILE A 109 -2.94 9.56 -22.33
CA ILE A 109 -2.20 10.83 -22.53
C ILE A 109 -0.86 10.61 -23.23
N ARG A 110 -0.15 9.55 -22.84
CA ARG A 110 1.10 9.16 -23.51
C ARG A 110 0.85 8.82 -24.99
N HIS A 111 -0.17 8.06 -25.28
CA HIS A 111 -0.54 7.70 -26.66
C HIS A 111 -0.93 8.95 -27.47
N LEU A 112 -1.79 9.80 -26.90
CA LEU A 112 -2.22 11.06 -27.49
C LEU A 112 -1.02 11.97 -27.84
N TYR A 113 -0.03 12.05 -26.96
CA TYR A 113 1.17 12.84 -27.19
C TYR A 113 2.04 12.28 -28.31
N ASN A 114 2.34 10.99 -28.29
CA ASN A 114 3.30 10.36 -29.20
C ASN A 114 2.71 10.03 -30.57
N VAL A 115 1.47 9.53 -30.62
CA VAL A 115 0.80 9.01 -31.82
C VAL A 115 -0.35 9.92 -32.23
N GLY A 116 -1.25 10.22 -31.30
CA GLY A 116 -2.51 10.92 -31.53
C GLY A 116 -3.69 9.93 -31.64
N ILE A 117 -4.91 10.46 -31.47
CA ILE A 117 -6.14 9.68 -31.56
C ILE A 117 -6.67 9.81 -33.00
N SER A 118 -6.98 8.67 -33.67
CA SER A 118 -7.67 8.71 -34.96
C SER A 118 -9.05 9.33 -34.80
N THR A 119 -9.41 10.19 -35.75
CA THR A 119 -10.70 10.87 -35.77
C THR A 119 -11.57 10.44 -36.97
N ASP A 120 -11.18 9.36 -37.68
CA ASP A 120 -11.78 8.98 -38.94
C ASP A 120 -13.29 8.69 -38.84
N ASP A 121 -13.70 8.03 -37.76
CA ASP A 121 -15.11 7.65 -37.51
C ASP A 121 -15.90 8.69 -36.72
N MET A 122 -15.31 9.85 -36.42
CA MET A 122 -15.96 10.91 -35.64
C MET A 122 -16.71 11.90 -36.50
N GLY A 123 -17.82 12.46 -35.98
CA GLY A 123 -18.50 13.60 -36.57
C GLY A 123 -17.65 14.88 -36.57
N LEU A 124 -17.93 15.84 -37.42
CA LEU A 124 -17.11 17.05 -37.61
C LEU A 124 -16.83 17.81 -36.31
N VAL A 125 -17.83 18.00 -35.45
CA VAL A 125 -17.68 18.73 -34.18
C VAL A 125 -16.76 17.97 -33.24
N GLN A 126 -16.93 16.66 -33.16
CA GLN A 126 -16.10 15.80 -32.32
C GLN A 126 -14.63 15.73 -32.81
N LYS A 127 -14.43 15.68 -34.16
CA LYS A 127 -13.07 15.79 -34.76
C LYS A 127 -12.38 17.08 -34.36
N LEU A 128 -13.06 18.20 -34.45
CA LEU A 128 -12.51 19.51 -34.09
C LEU A 128 -12.20 19.61 -32.61
N ARG A 129 -13.08 19.09 -31.73
CA ARG A 129 -12.84 19.03 -30.27
C ARG A 129 -11.63 18.15 -29.93
N THR A 130 -11.58 16.95 -30.48
CA THR A 130 -10.47 16.01 -30.25
C THR A 130 -9.13 16.60 -30.74
N TRP A 131 -9.10 17.18 -31.94
CA TRP A 131 -7.91 17.85 -32.45
C TRP A 131 -7.47 19.02 -31.56
N TYR A 132 -8.40 19.83 -31.07
CA TYR A 132 -8.08 20.95 -30.19
C TYR A 132 -7.54 20.49 -28.85
N VAL A 133 -8.13 19.47 -28.23
CA VAL A 133 -7.62 18.89 -26.97
C VAL A 133 -6.22 18.28 -27.16
N GLN A 134 -6.01 17.53 -28.22
CA GLN A 134 -4.68 16.99 -28.56
C GLN A 134 -3.64 18.12 -28.74
N TYR A 135 -4.03 19.18 -29.42
CA TYR A 135 -3.16 20.34 -29.61
C TYR A 135 -2.78 20.97 -28.26
N LEU A 136 -3.75 21.22 -27.37
CA LEU A 136 -3.51 21.83 -26.06
C LEU A 136 -2.57 20.99 -25.19
N ILE A 137 -2.81 19.68 -25.12
CA ILE A 137 -1.99 18.76 -24.32
C ILE A 137 -0.55 18.72 -24.87
N ARG A 138 -0.40 18.57 -26.19
CA ARG A 138 0.92 18.55 -26.84
C ARG A 138 1.67 19.86 -26.68
N ASP A 139 0.98 20.99 -26.79
CA ASP A 139 1.57 22.32 -26.64
C ASP A 139 2.04 22.54 -25.20
N ALA A 140 1.20 22.24 -24.21
CA ALA A 140 1.53 22.35 -22.80
C ALA A 140 2.78 21.49 -22.42
N ILE A 141 2.80 20.22 -22.86
CA ILE A 141 3.93 19.33 -22.58
C ILE A 141 5.22 19.84 -23.25
N LYS A 142 5.14 20.27 -24.54
CA LYS A 142 6.31 20.81 -25.27
C LYS A 142 6.87 22.09 -24.65
N LYS A 143 6.03 22.93 -24.09
CA LYS A 143 6.41 24.14 -23.39
C LYS A 143 6.94 23.90 -21.98
N GLY A 144 6.81 22.67 -21.45
CA GLY A 144 7.13 22.36 -20.06
C GLY A 144 6.05 22.79 -19.07
N GLU A 145 4.85 23.09 -19.55
CA GLU A 145 3.68 23.53 -18.78
C GLU A 145 2.72 22.39 -18.45
N GLY A 146 3.15 21.12 -18.64
CA GLY A 146 2.31 19.93 -18.44
C GLY A 146 1.75 19.87 -17.01
N ARG A 147 2.56 20.20 -16.00
CA ARG A 147 2.14 20.28 -14.60
C ARG A 147 1.02 21.31 -14.38
N SER A 148 1.21 22.53 -14.84
CA SER A 148 0.19 23.60 -14.73
C SER A 148 -1.06 23.27 -15.52
N PHE A 149 -0.91 22.59 -16.65
CA PHE A 149 -2.06 22.09 -17.42
C PHE A 149 -2.84 21.06 -16.58
N PHE A 150 -2.17 20.10 -15.97
CA PHE A 150 -2.79 19.07 -15.12
C PHE A 150 -3.53 19.69 -13.92
N VAL A 151 -2.89 20.59 -13.17
CA VAL A 151 -3.51 21.26 -12.00
C VAL A 151 -4.82 21.95 -12.37
N ARG A 152 -4.91 22.57 -13.56
CA ARG A 152 -6.15 23.20 -14.03
C ARG A 152 -7.28 22.21 -14.34
N GLN A 153 -6.98 20.92 -14.44
CA GLN A 153 -7.99 19.85 -14.64
C GLN A 153 -8.45 19.22 -13.31
N LEU A 154 -7.79 19.52 -12.20
CA LEU A 154 -8.22 19.05 -10.89
C LEU A 154 -9.62 19.59 -10.54
N PRO A 155 -10.36 18.88 -9.68
CA PRO A 155 -11.72 19.28 -9.31
C PRO A 155 -11.74 20.64 -8.60
N GLU A 156 -12.87 21.33 -8.70
CA GLU A 156 -13.19 22.47 -7.85
C GLU A 156 -13.32 22.00 -6.39
N PRO A 157 -12.95 22.85 -5.41
CA PRO A 157 -13.10 22.51 -4.00
C PRO A 157 -14.57 22.45 -3.59
N PHE A 158 -14.92 21.41 -2.84
CA PHE A 158 -16.18 21.28 -2.11
C PHE A 158 -15.90 21.08 -0.63
N ASP A 159 -16.85 21.44 0.22
CA ASP A 159 -16.70 21.22 1.67
C ASP A 159 -16.77 19.72 2.00
N THR A 160 -17.64 18.98 1.33
CA THR A 160 -17.75 17.52 1.48
C THR A 160 -17.67 16.79 0.13
N PRO A 161 -17.07 15.60 0.09
CA PRO A 161 -17.01 14.80 -1.14
C PRO A 161 -18.38 14.29 -1.61
N GLN A 162 -19.36 14.12 -0.71
CA GLN A 162 -20.72 13.72 -1.05
C GLN A 162 -21.45 14.82 -1.85
N GLU A 163 -21.26 16.09 -1.49
CA GLU A 163 -21.78 17.22 -2.28
C GLU A 163 -21.14 17.24 -3.67
N ALA A 164 -19.82 17.09 -3.74
CA ALA A 164 -19.12 17.05 -5.01
C ALA A 164 -19.63 15.93 -5.93
N ILE A 165 -19.88 14.73 -5.42
CA ILE A 165 -20.43 13.61 -6.20
C ILE A 165 -21.84 13.94 -6.70
N SER A 166 -22.69 14.59 -5.89
CA SER A 166 -24.05 14.93 -6.29
C SER A 166 -24.11 15.93 -7.44
N GLU A 167 -23.06 16.74 -7.60
CA GLU A 167 -22.91 17.74 -8.65
C GLU A 167 -22.00 17.27 -9.81
N TRP A 168 -21.48 16.03 -9.75
CA TRP A 168 -20.52 15.50 -10.71
C TRP A 168 -21.16 15.28 -12.08
N ASP A 169 -20.66 15.98 -13.08
CA ASP A 169 -21.01 15.77 -14.48
C ASP A 169 -19.94 14.91 -15.17
N LEU A 170 -20.16 13.60 -15.22
CA LEU A 170 -19.29 12.65 -15.93
C LEU A 170 -19.10 13.00 -17.42
N ALA A 171 -20.05 13.72 -18.02
CA ALA A 171 -19.97 14.16 -19.41
C ALA A 171 -18.98 15.33 -19.61
N GLY A 172 -18.53 15.96 -18.52
CA GLY A 172 -17.65 17.13 -18.53
C GLY A 172 -16.16 16.84 -18.66
N SER A 173 -15.72 15.57 -18.62
CA SER A 173 -14.29 15.24 -18.75
C SER A 173 -13.69 15.80 -20.04
N VAL A 174 -12.59 16.54 -19.90
CA VAL A 174 -11.83 17.10 -21.05
C VAL A 174 -11.06 16.00 -21.77
N PHE A 175 -10.69 14.93 -21.06
CA PHE A 175 -9.92 13.83 -21.62
C PHE A 175 -10.84 12.80 -22.26
N PRO A 176 -10.54 12.36 -23.49
CA PRO A 176 -11.29 11.27 -24.10
C PRO A 176 -10.88 9.94 -23.47
N THR A 177 -11.85 9.14 -23.03
CA THR A 177 -11.63 7.72 -22.81
C THR A 177 -11.37 7.03 -24.13
N VAL A 178 -10.36 6.17 -24.20
CA VAL A 178 -10.01 5.43 -25.40
C VAL A 178 -9.77 3.96 -25.01
N PRO A 179 -10.83 3.16 -24.84
CA PRO A 179 -10.75 1.81 -24.25
C PRO A 179 -9.72 0.88 -24.91
N VAL A 180 -9.50 1.00 -26.22
CA VAL A 180 -8.50 0.19 -26.94
C VAL A 180 -7.07 0.55 -26.51
N ILE A 181 -6.81 1.81 -26.17
CA ILE A 181 -5.49 2.26 -25.69
C ILE A 181 -5.27 1.84 -24.25
N GLU A 182 -6.30 1.98 -23.43
CA GLU A 182 -6.30 1.58 -22.02
C GLU A 182 -6.13 0.06 -21.89
N ASP A 183 -6.84 -0.74 -22.71
CA ASP A 183 -6.62 -2.20 -22.80
C ASP A 183 -5.17 -2.55 -23.18
N GLN A 184 -4.62 -1.88 -24.18
CA GLN A 184 -3.23 -2.14 -24.58
C GLN A 184 -2.24 -1.74 -23.47
N ALA A 185 -2.48 -0.62 -22.79
CA ALA A 185 -1.62 -0.20 -21.69
C ALA A 185 -1.65 -1.18 -20.52
N TRP A 186 -2.84 -1.70 -20.17
CA TRP A 186 -2.97 -2.76 -19.16
C TRP A 186 -2.24 -4.04 -19.54
N ARG A 187 -2.37 -4.49 -20.80
CA ARG A 187 -1.63 -5.64 -21.35
C ARG A 187 -0.12 -5.43 -21.28
N ASP A 188 0.36 -4.23 -21.62
CA ASP A 188 1.79 -3.89 -21.53
C ASP A 188 2.30 -3.98 -20.07
N ILE A 189 1.49 -3.55 -19.08
CA ILE A 189 1.81 -3.67 -17.64
C ILE A 189 1.87 -5.15 -17.25
N ALA A 190 0.88 -5.93 -17.65
CA ALA A 190 0.82 -7.38 -17.39
C ALA A 190 2.04 -8.12 -17.97
N ASP A 191 2.41 -7.82 -19.21
CA ASP A 191 3.57 -8.42 -19.88
C ASP A 191 4.89 -8.02 -19.18
N ALA A 192 5.01 -6.76 -18.75
CA ALA A 192 6.19 -6.28 -18.03
C ALA A 192 6.32 -6.95 -16.65
N ALA A 193 5.21 -7.14 -15.94
CA ALA A 193 5.19 -7.86 -14.66
C ALA A 193 5.65 -9.31 -14.84
N GLU A 194 5.12 -10.04 -15.85
CA GLU A 194 5.55 -11.42 -16.14
C GLU A 194 7.05 -11.51 -16.50
N ALA A 195 7.54 -10.59 -17.32
CA ALA A 195 8.94 -10.57 -17.74
C ALA A 195 9.91 -10.33 -16.58
N ASN A 196 9.47 -9.70 -15.50
CA ASN A 196 10.29 -9.35 -14.35
C ASN A 196 10.02 -10.19 -13.09
N ASN A 197 8.96 -11.03 -13.09
CA ASN A 197 8.64 -11.88 -11.95
C ASN A 197 9.61 -13.07 -11.84
N VAL A 198 10.30 -13.18 -10.71
CA VAL A 198 11.25 -14.25 -10.42
C VAL A 198 10.92 -14.82 -9.03
N PRO A 199 9.95 -15.75 -8.93
CA PRO A 199 9.51 -16.30 -7.65
C PRO A 199 10.69 -16.78 -6.79
N GLY A 200 10.68 -16.40 -5.52
CA GLY A 200 11.78 -16.65 -4.57
C GLY A 200 12.88 -15.59 -4.55
N GLU A 201 12.94 -14.69 -5.56
CA GLU A 201 13.92 -13.60 -5.62
C GLU A 201 13.22 -12.22 -5.66
N PHE A 202 12.28 -12.04 -6.57
CA PHE A 202 11.54 -10.80 -6.75
C PHE A 202 10.12 -11.06 -7.26
N SER A 203 9.14 -10.54 -6.55
CA SER A 203 7.74 -10.60 -6.96
C SER A 203 7.32 -9.31 -7.67
N ALA A 204 7.18 -9.38 -9.00
CA ALA A 204 6.54 -8.33 -9.79
C ALA A 204 5.03 -8.52 -9.72
N ILE A 205 4.36 -7.75 -8.88
CA ILE A 205 2.94 -7.89 -8.58
C ILE A 205 2.13 -6.96 -9.48
N LEU A 206 1.00 -7.43 -9.98
CA LEU A 206 0.06 -6.65 -10.79
C LEU A 206 -0.85 -5.81 -9.92
N GLY A 207 -1.07 -4.56 -10.32
CA GLY A 207 -1.98 -3.66 -9.65
C GLY A 207 -2.31 -2.42 -10.48
N TRP A 208 -3.17 -1.60 -9.95
CA TRP A 208 -3.57 -0.30 -10.50
C TRP A 208 -4.12 0.59 -9.38
N GLU A 209 -4.35 1.85 -9.67
CA GLU A 209 -4.98 2.76 -8.73
C GLU A 209 -6.38 3.17 -9.21
N TYR A 210 -7.37 3.00 -8.34
CA TYR A 210 -8.68 3.62 -8.40
C TYR A 210 -8.58 5.01 -7.76
N SER A 211 -8.74 6.09 -8.55
CA SER A 211 -8.29 7.43 -8.19
C SER A 211 -9.42 8.43 -8.05
N LEU A 212 -10.34 8.18 -7.13
CA LEU A 212 -11.48 9.03 -6.86
C LEU A 212 -11.10 10.29 -6.08
N ILE A 213 -11.35 11.50 -6.63
CA ILE A 213 -11.02 12.82 -6.00
C ILE A 213 -12.26 13.74 -6.01
N PRO A 214 -13.34 13.46 -5.32
CA PRO A 214 -14.53 14.30 -5.31
C PRO A 214 -14.27 15.59 -4.51
N GLY A 215 -14.35 16.74 -5.18
CA GLY A 215 -14.18 18.05 -4.55
C GLY A 215 -12.83 18.27 -3.88
N GLY A 216 -11.78 17.56 -4.30
CA GLY A 216 -10.43 17.62 -3.74
C GLY A 216 -10.16 16.66 -2.58
N ALA A 217 -11.11 15.81 -2.21
CA ALA A 217 -10.93 14.76 -1.21
C ALA A 217 -10.27 13.53 -1.83
N ASN A 218 -9.13 13.11 -1.31
CA ASN A 218 -8.46 11.89 -1.79
C ASN A 218 -9.14 10.64 -1.24
N LEU A 219 -9.81 9.90 -2.12
CA LEU A 219 -10.46 8.63 -1.79
C LEU A 219 -9.90 7.48 -2.65
N HIS A 220 -8.61 7.51 -2.88
CA HIS A 220 -7.87 6.57 -3.73
C HIS A 220 -7.66 5.21 -3.07
N ARG A 221 -7.53 4.17 -3.90
CA ARG A 221 -7.12 2.81 -3.50
C ARG A 221 -6.16 2.23 -4.52
N VAL A 222 -5.01 1.76 -4.06
CA VAL A 222 -4.24 0.82 -4.87
C VAL A 222 -4.92 -0.54 -4.81
N VAL A 223 -5.21 -1.11 -5.96
CA VAL A 223 -5.71 -2.48 -6.08
C VAL A 223 -4.56 -3.36 -6.56
N MET A 224 -4.35 -4.51 -5.92
CA MET A 224 -3.34 -5.48 -6.33
C MET A 224 -3.90 -6.90 -6.33
N THR A 225 -3.27 -7.79 -7.12
CA THR A 225 -3.71 -9.17 -7.31
C THR A 225 -2.54 -10.16 -7.38
N ASP A 226 -2.79 -11.41 -6.99
CA ASP A 226 -1.84 -12.52 -7.15
C ASP A 226 -1.88 -13.18 -8.54
N LEU A 227 -2.74 -12.73 -9.43
CA LEU A 227 -2.88 -13.29 -10.78
C LEU A 227 -1.58 -13.18 -11.59
N ASP A 228 -1.41 -14.13 -12.50
CA ASP A 228 -0.42 -13.99 -13.57
C ASP A 228 -0.89 -13.03 -14.66
N GLY A 229 0.04 -12.61 -15.54
CA GLY A 229 -0.25 -11.63 -16.58
C GLY A 229 -1.29 -12.10 -17.59
N GLU A 230 -1.35 -13.38 -17.92
CA GLU A 230 -2.34 -13.89 -18.87
C GLU A 230 -3.75 -13.89 -18.28
N SER A 231 -3.88 -14.28 -17.01
CA SER A 231 -5.15 -14.22 -16.28
C SER A 231 -5.62 -12.77 -16.07
N ALA A 232 -4.70 -11.86 -15.78
CA ALA A 232 -5.00 -10.44 -15.59
C ALA A 232 -5.48 -9.73 -16.87
N LYS A 233 -5.11 -10.20 -18.06
CA LYS A 233 -5.61 -9.68 -19.34
C LYS A 233 -7.09 -10.00 -19.62
N ALA A 234 -7.75 -10.78 -18.76
CA ALA A 234 -9.16 -11.11 -18.90
C ALA A 234 -10.11 -9.98 -18.45
N PHE A 235 -9.59 -8.95 -17.77
CA PHE A 235 -10.37 -7.79 -17.30
C PHE A 235 -9.65 -6.49 -17.57
N GLN A 236 -10.36 -5.37 -17.38
CA GLN A 236 -9.80 -4.01 -17.34
C GLN A 236 -9.75 -3.52 -15.91
N PRO A 237 -8.73 -2.75 -15.49
CA PRO A 237 -8.71 -2.04 -14.22
C PRO A 237 -9.98 -1.20 -14.02
N PHE A 238 -10.61 -1.33 -12.86
CA PHE A 238 -11.80 -0.55 -12.51
C PHE A 238 -11.37 0.79 -11.94
N GLY A 239 -11.84 1.88 -12.54
CA GLY A 239 -11.50 3.25 -12.17
C GLY A 239 -12.69 4.08 -11.68
N SER A 240 -12.42 5.31 -11.27
CA SER A 240 -13.46 6.26 -10.86
C SER A 240 -14.33 6.77 -12.05
N ASP A 241 -13.93 6.49 -13.27
CA ASP A 241 -14.71 6.66 -14.48
C ASP A 241 -15.74 5.53 -14.70
N ASP A 242 -15.57 4.38 -14.04
CA ASP A 242 -16.59 3.33 -13.97
C ASP A 242 -17.61 3.60 -12.86
N SER A 243 -17.17 4.02 -11.68
CA SER A 243 -18.04 4.43 -10.56
C SER A 243 -17.35 5.35 -9.57
N LEU A 244 -18.11 6.30 -9.02
CA LEU A 244 -17.68 7.25 -7.98
C LEU A 244 -17.86 6.70 -6.55
N TYR A 245 -18.14 5.41 -6.41
CA TYR A 245 -18.45 4.80 -5.12
C TYR A 245 -17.53 3.62 -4.84
N PRO A 246 -16.76 3.64 -3.73
CA PRO A 246 -15.85 2.54 -3.37
C PRO A 246 -16.54 1.18 -3.23
N GLU A 247 -17.80 1.15 -2.81
CA GLU A 247 -18.58 -0.08 -2.70
C GLU A 247 -18.84 -0.76 -4.05
N ASP A 248 -18.86 -0.01 -5.15
CA ASP A 248 -18.99 -0.57 -6.49
C ASP A 248 -17.66 -1.21 -6.95
N LEU A 249 -16.51 -0.63 -6.55
CA LEU A 249 -15.21 -1.28 -6.72
C LEU A 249 -15.19 -2.63 -5.98
N TRP A 250 -15.63 -2.69 -4.73
CA TRP A 250 -15.64 -3.96 -3.97
C TRP A 250 -16.57 -5.00 -4.60
N ALA A 251 -17.72 -4.59 -5.13
CA ALA A 251 -18.61 -5.48 -5.86
C ALA A 251 -17.98 -6.01 -7.16
N TRP A 252 -17.22 -5.14 -7.85
CA TRP A 252 -16.44 -5.53 -9.02
C TRP A 252 -15.32 -6.52 -8.65
N LEU A 253 -14.63 -6.32 -7.52
CA LEU A 253 -13.60 -7.24 -7.00
C LEU A 253 -14.20 -8.60 -6.66
N ASP A 254 -15.37 -8.65 -6.02
CA ASP A 254 -16.09 -9.91 -5.73
C ASP A 254 -16.37 -10.69 -7.02
N LYS A 255 -16.90 -10.01 -8.03
CA LYS A 255 -17.21 -10.62 -9.33
C LYS A 255 -15.94 -11.09 -10.05
N THR A 256 -14.95 -10.24 -10.17
CA THR A 256 -13.72 -10.53 -10.91
C THR A 256 -12.91 -11.64 -10.25
N SER A 257 -12.87 -11.68 -8.92
CA SER A 257 -12.27 -12.80 -8.18
C SER A 257 -12.96 -14.13 -8.47
N GLN A 258 -14.29 -14.16 -8.56
CA GLN A 258 -15.05 -15.35 -8.93
C GLN A 258 -14.80 -15.78 -10.38
N ASP A 259 -14.74 -14.82 -11.31
CA ASP A 259 -14.56 -15.08 -12.74
C ASP A 259 -13.15 -15.58 -13.08
N THR A 260 -12.11 -15.06 -12.39
CA THR A 260 -10.70 -15.35 -12.67
C THR A 260 -10.08 -16.37 -11.71
N GLY A 261 -10.65 -16.56 -10.54
CA GLY A 261 -10.06 -17.34 -9.44
C GLY A 261 -8.94 -16.62 -8.69
N GLY A 262 -8.61 -15.37 -9.05
CA GLY A 262 -7.57 -14.57 -8.40
C GLY A 262 -8.00 -13.96 -7.07
N ASN A 263 -7.01 -13.67 -6.24
CA ASN A 263 -7.19 -12.88 -5.04
C ASN A 263 -6.86 -11.42 -5.29
N PHE A 264 -7.59 -10.54 -4.62
CA PHE A 264 -7.37 -9.10 -4.68
C PHE A 264 -7.36 -8.50 -3.27
N ILE A 265 -6.76 -7.33 -3.12
CA ILE A 265 -6.96 -6.37 -2.04
C ILE A 265 -7.00 -4.96 -2.63
N ALA A 266 -7.71 -4.06 -1.96
CA ALA A 266 -7.70 -2.63 -2.21
C ALA A 266 -7.08 -1.92 -1.00
N ILE A 267 -6.16 -0.98 -1.24
CA ILE A 267 -5.36 -0.33 -0.20
C ILE A 267 -5.68 1.16 -0.21
N PRO A 268 -6.51 1.66 0.73
CA PRO A 268 -6.72 3.09 0.89
C PRO A 268 -5.42 3.82 1.20
N HIS A 269 -5.24 5.00 0.63
CA HIS A 269 -4.04 5.81 0.86
C HIS A 269 -4.33 7.31 0.83
N ASN A 270 -3.39 8.11 1.34
CA ASN A 270 -3.54 9.55 1.54
C ASN A 270 -4.86 9.93 2.21
N SER A 271 -5.25 9.17 3.19
CA SER A 271 -6.43 9.47 3.97
C SER A 271 -6.31 10.82 4.68
N ASN A 272 -5.08 11.25 5.02
CA ASN A 272 -4.77 12.56 5.60
C ASN A 272 -5.37 13.76 4.83
N ILE A 273 -5.70 13.61 3.56
CA ILE A 273 -6.30 14.65 2.71
C ILE A 273 -7.65 14.24 2.12
N SER A 274 -8.39 13.38 2.82
CA SER A 274 -9.70 12.86 2.38
C SER A 274 -10.89 13.73 2.77
N LYS A 275 -10.68 14.86 3.44
CA LYS A 275 -11.77 15.69 4.01
C LYS A 275 -12.68 14.90 4.94
N GLY A 276 -12.10 13.97 5.70
CA GLY A 276 -12.79 13.13 6.69
C GLY A 276 -13.53 11.93 6.14
N ALA A 277 -13.58 11.75 4.83
CA ALA A 277 -14.46 10.77 4.20
C ALA A 277 -13.82 9.37 4.02
N MET A 278 -12.50 9.23 4.10
CA MET A 278 -11.86 7.91 3.96
C MET A 278 -12.34 6.95 5.06
N PHE A 279 -12.41 7.44 6.30
CA PHE A 279 -12.79 6.63 7.46
C PHE A 279 -13.98 7.25 8.19
N ASP A 280 -15.06 7.54 7.45
CA ASP A 280 -16.28 8.11 8.02
C ASP A 280 -17.22 7.03 8.62
N THR A 281 -18.26 7.45 9.28
CA THR A 281 -19.35 6.61 9.82
C THR A 281 -20.57 6.57 8.90
N ILE A 282 -20.50 7.30 7.79
CA ILE A 282 -21.48 7.30 6.70
C ILE A 282 -20.79 6.91 5.38
N THR A 283 -21.53 6.36 4.45
CA THR A 283 -21.04 5.98 3.11
C THR A 283 -20.98 7.20 2.19
N MET A 284 -20.35 7.03 1.02
CA MET A 284 -20.37 8.06 -0.04
C MET A 284 -21.78 8.29 -0.62
N ARG A 285 -22.75 7.40 -0.34
CA ARG A 285 -24.18 7.55 -0.70
C ARG A 285 -25.00 8.24 0.42
N ASN A 286 -24.33 8.84 1.43
CA ASN A 286 -24.96 9.47 2.59
C ASN A 286 -25.80 8.51 3.46
N GLU A 287 -25.46 7.22 3.51
CA GLU A 287 -26.12 6.23 4.35
C GLU A 287 -25.24 5.87 5.54
N PRO A 288 -25.79 5.62 6.73
CA PRO A 288 -25.01 5.09 7.84
C PRO A 288 -24.37 3.75 7.47
N ILE A 289 -23.10 3.54 7.86
CA ILE A 289 -22.43 2.26 7.68
C ILE A 289 -23.20 1.17 8.44
N GLY A 290 -23.65 0.15 7.70
CA GLY A 290 -24.30 -1.05 8.20
C GLY A 290 -23.36 -2.26 8.22
N PRO A 291 -23.80 -3.42 8.81
CA PRO A 291 -22.97 -4.61 8.94
C PRO A 291 -22.47 -5.14 7.59
N GLU A 292 -23.32 -5.18 6.57
CA GLU A 292 -22.96 -5.70 5.24
C GLU A 292 -21.85 -4.86 4.58
N TYR A 293 -21.97 -3.53 4.61
CA TYR A 293 -20.94 -2.62 4.12
C TYR A 293 -19.63 -2.83 4.88
N ALA A 294 -19.69 -2.94 6.22
CA ALA A 294 -18.52 -3.12 7.06
C ALA A 294 -17.79 -4.45 6.78
N GLU A 295 -18.52 -5.55 6.56
CA GLU A 295 -17.96 -6.86 6.21
C GLU A 295 -17.29 -6.86 4.84
N ILE A 296 -17.93 -6.26 3.83
CA ILE A 296 -17.36 -6.16 2.47
C ILE A 296 -16.09 -5.31 2.50
N ARG A 297 -16.14 -4.16 3.17
CA ARG A 297 -14.98 -3.28 3.31
C ARG A 297 -13.80 -3.99 3.99
N ARG A 298 -14.02 -4.62 5.14
CA ARG A 298 -12.99 -5.37 5.88
C ARG A 298 -12.35 -6.48 5.05
N ARG A 299 -13.12 -7.11 4.15
CA ARG A 299 -12.63 -8.16 3.25
C ARG A 299 -11.66 -7.61 2.21
N TRP A 300 -12.02 -6.49 1.57
CA TRP A 300 -11.28 -5.95 0.43
C TRP A 300 -10.22 -4.92 0.82
N GLU A 301 -10.38 -4.25 1.98
CA GLU A 301 -9.43 -3.28 2.50
C GLU A 301 -8.80 -3.80 3.83
N PRO A 302 -8.04 -4.91 3.82
CA PRO A 302 -7.43 -5.46 5.04
C PRO A 302 -6.25 -4.66 5.55
N ILE A 303 -5.65 -3.79 4.75
CA ILE A 303 -4.51 -2.93 5.08
C ILE A 303 -4.74 -1.52 4.54
N VAL A 304 -4.00 -0.56 5.10
CA VAL A 304 -3.98 0.84 4.69
C VAL A 304 -2.55 1.32 4.53
N GLU A 305 -2.30 2.18 3.55
CA GLU A 305 -1.04 2.90 3.42
C GLU A 305 -1.04 4.10 4.38
N ILE A 306 -0.14 4.06 5.38
CA ILE A 306 -0.09 5.06 6.45
C ILE A 306 0.87 6.21 6.16
N THR A 307 1.82 6.02 5.26
CA THR A 307 2.82 7.05 4.88
C THR A 307 3.26 6.89 3.42
N GLN A 308 3.47 8.02 2.76
CA GLN A 308 4.00 8.15 1.41
C GLN A 308 4.44 9.61 1.16
N TYR A 309 4.92 9.97 -0.03
CA TYR A 309 5.42 11.33 -0.34
C TYR A 309 4.48 12.48 0.02
N LYS A 310 3.16 12.28 -0.01
CA LYS A 310 2.17 13.28 0.41
C LYS A 310 1.83 13.18 1.92
N GLY A 311 2.81 12.83 2.73
CA GLY A 311 2.76 12.93 4.18
C GLY A 311 2.29 11.67 4.91
N ASP A 312 2.25 11.82 6.22
CA ASP A 312 1.79 10.82 7.18
C ASP A 312 0.27 10.83 7.34
N SER A 313 -0.31 9.66 7.50
CA SER A 313 -1.72 9.43 7.80
C SER A 313 -1.94 8.74 9.15
N GLU A 314 -0.92 8.61 10.03
CA GLU A 314 -1.09 7.99 11.35
C GLU A 314 -2.03 8.81 12.22
N THR A 315 -1.66 10.06 12.49
CA THR A 315 -2.43 10.99 13.30
C THR A 315 -2.04 12.43 13.00
N HIS A 316 -2.65 13.39 13.72
CA HIS A 316 -2.33 14.81 13.62
C HIS A 316 -2.35 15.46 15.00
N GLN A 317 -1.47 16.45 15.25
CA GLN A 317 -1.34 17.09 16.56
C GLN A 317 -2.64 17.75 17.09
N THR A 318 -3.57 18.09 16.21
CA THR A 318 -4.88 18.61 16.64
C THR A 318 -5.85 17.51 17.10
N LEU A 319 -5.60 16.26 16.73
CA LEU A 319 -6.41 15.09 17.11
C LEU A 319 -5.76 14.30 18.24
N SER A 320 -4.44 14.33 18.34
CA SER A 320 -3.62 13.67 19.35
C SER A 320 -2.68 14.68 20.05
N PRO A 321 -3.22 15.67 20.81
CA PRO A 321 -2.43 16.77 21.34
C PRO A 321 -1.43 16.36 22.43
N ASP A 322 -1.62 15.21 23.05
CA ASP A 322 -0.74 14.65 24.07
C ASP A 322 0.39 13.76 23.50
N ASP A 323 0.42 13.57 22.18
CA ASP A 323 1.47 12.82 21.48
C ASP A 323 2.51 13.78 20.87
N PRO A 324 3.75 13.82 21.40
CA PRO A 324 4.78 14.76 20.94
C PRO A 324 5.30 14.45 19.52
N PHE A 325 4.91 13.32 18.92
CA PHE A 325 5.30 12.93 17.56
C PHE A 325 4.13 12.95 16.57
N ALA A 326 2.99 13.53 16.96
CA ALA A 326 1.81 13.65 16.10
C ALA A 326 1.93 14.72 15.00
N ASP A 327 3.05 15.45 14.93
CA ASP A 327 3.35 16.47 13.92
C ASP A 327 4.33 15.98 12.84
N PHE A 328 4.60 14.68 12.78
CA PHE A 328 5.52 14.09 11.82
C PHE A 328 4.98 14.21 10.38
N GLU A 329 5.79 14.70 9.45
CA GLU A 329 5.57 14.76 8.00
C GLU A 329 4.15 15.17 7.57
N ASN A 330 3.62 16.24 8.15
CA ASN A 330 2.30 16.78 7.78
C ASN A 330 2.28 17.31 6.34
N TYR A 331 1.24 16.95 5.58
CA TYR A 331 1.01 17.43 4.22
C TYR A 331 -0.33 18.19 4.16
N PRO A 332 -0.33 19.53 4.27
CA PRO A 332 -1.54 20.33 4.44
C PRO A 332 -2.13 20.86 3.12
N TYR A 333 -2.23 20.00 2.09
CA TYR A 333 -2.73 20.41 0.76
C TYR A 333 -3.72 19.40 0.20
N TYR A 334 -4.93 19.86 -0.14
CA TYR A 334 -5.88 19.03 -0.87
C TYR A 334 -5.53 18.93 -2.36
N ILE A 335 -5.95 17.85 -3.01
CA ILE A 335 -5.74 17.63 -4.46
C ILE A 335 -6.89 18.30 -5.23
N GLN A 336 -6.83 19.60 -5.40
CA GLN A 336 -7.88 20.41 -6.02
C GLN A 336 -7.30 21.61 -6.78
N ARG A 337 -8.11 22.18 -7.70
CA ARG A 337 -7.68 23.28 -8.57
C ARG A 337 -7.38 24.56 -7.82
N ASP A 338 -8.28 24.96 -6.92
CA ASP A 338 -8.19 26.20 -6.16
C ASP A 338 -7.84 25.90 -4.71
N TRP A 339 -6.93 26.68 -4.13
CA TRP A 339 -6.50 26.45 -2.76
C TRP A 339 -7.61 26.74 -1.75
N THR A 340 -7.75 25.88 -0.76
CA THR A 340 -8.50 26.10 0.47
C THR A 340 -7.64 25.76 1.68
N GLU A 341 -7.99 26.33 2.83
CA GLU A 341 -7.31 26.01 4.08
C GLU A 341 -7.48 24.52 4.42
N TYR A 342 -6.36 23.85 4.73
CA TYR A 342 -6.36 22.47 5.18
C TYR A 342 -6.97 22.34 6.58
N LYS A 343 -7.88 21.41 6.79
CA LYS A 343 -8.55 21.15 8.06
C LYS A 343 -8.54 19.65 8.34
N PRO A 344 -7.61 19.17 9.20
CA PRO A 344 -7.56 17.76 9.57
C PRO A 344 -8.86 17.34 10.27
N GLN A 345 -9.40 16.21 9.85
CA GLN A 345 -10.65 15.66 10.38
C GLN A 345 -10.43 14.26 10.94
N VAL A 346 -11.30 13.84 11.86
CA VAL A 346 -11.20 12.51 12.50
C VAL A 346 -11.22 11.36 11.49
N GLY A 347 -11.91 11.50 10.36
CA GLY A 347 -11.96 10.49 9.29
C GLY A 347 -10.75 10.50 8.34
N ASP A 348 -9.77 11.36 8.59
CA ASP A 348 -8.55 11.46 7.76
C ASP A 348 -7.43 10.54 8.24
N PHE A 349 -7.42 10.14 9.51
CA PHE A 349 -6.25 9.52 10.13
C PHE A 349 -6.52 8.12 10.66
N VAL A 350 -5.53 7.26 10.52
CA VAL A 350 -5.58 5.82 10.83
C VAL A 350 -5.87 5.56 12.30
N ARG A 351 -5.22 6.29 13.23
CA ARG A 351 -5.45 6.13 14.69
C ARG A 351 -6.91 6.41 15.05
N SER A 352 -7.45 7.48 14.52
CA SER A 352 -8.87 7.84 14.71
C SER A 352 -9.80 6.83 14.01
N ALA A 353 -9.40 6.30 12.86
CA ALA A 353 -10.15 5.27 12.15
C ALA A 353 -10.25 3.96 12.94
N LEU A 354 -9.15 3.54 13.58
CA LEU A 354 -9.14 2.36 14.47
C LEU A 354 -10.12 2.55 15.64
N ILE A 355 -10.16 3.74 16.27
CA ILE A 355 -11.16 4.06 17.30
C ILE A 355 -12.58 4.00 16.75
N ARG A 356 -12.85 4.63 15.60
CA ARG A 356 -14.16 4.55 14.93
C ARG A 356 -14.56 3.11 14.59
N GLY A 357 -13.59 2.29 14.23
CA GLY A 357 -13.79 0.86 13.99
C GLY A 357 -14.33 0.14 15.22
N LEU A 358 -13.75 0.37 16.41
CA LEU A 358 -14.25 -0.17 17.67
C LEU A 358 -15.66 0.32 18.00
N GLN A 359 -15.94 1.62 17.78
CA GLN A 359 -17.28 2.19 17.98
C GLN A 359 -18.32 1.59 17.03
N LEU A 360 -17.95 1.34 15.78
CA LEU A 360 -18.81 0.64 14.82
C LEU A 360 -19.03 -0.81 15.24
N GLU A 361 -17.98 -1.53 15.64
CA GLU A 361 -18.09 -2.89 16.15
C GLU A 361 -19.07 -2.99 17.32
N GLN A 362 -18.96 -2.10 18.31
CA GLN A 362 -19.89 -2.04 19.43
C GLN A 362 -21.34 -1.78 18.98
N ARG A 363 -21.54 -0.93 17.96
CA ARG A 363 -22.86 -0.52 17.47
C ARG A 363 -23.52 -1.53 16.53
N ILE A 364 -22.75 -2.11 15.59
CA ILE A 364 -23.27 -2.95 14.50
C ILE A 364 -22.69 -4.37 14.45
N GLY A 365 -21.75 -4.69 15.37
CA GLY A 365 -21.16 -6.03 15.50
C GLY A 365 -20.02 -6.31 14.51
N VAL A 366 -19.61 -5.36 13.68
CA VAL A 366 -18.53 -5.50 12.69
C VAL A 366 -17.66 -4.25 12.66
N ASN A 367 -16.34 -4.45 12.66
CA ASN A 367 -15.35 -3.38 12.53
C ASN A 367 -14.87 -3.27 11.08
N PRO A 368 -15.24 -2.20 10.33
CA PRO A 368 -14.77 -2.00 8.96
C PRO A 368 -13.34 -1.47 8.88
N TYR A 369 -12.75 -1.03 9.98
CA TYR A 369 -11.44 -0.38 10.07
C TYR A 369 -10.41 -1.22 10.83
N GLN A 370 -10.58 -2.52 10.84
CA GLN A 370 -9.66 -3.49 11.41
C GLN A 370 -8.56 -3.84 10.39
N PHE A 371 -7.65 -2.93 10.14
CA PHE A 371 -6.62 -3.07 9.13
C PHE A 371 -5.20 -3.10 9.71
N GLY A 372 -4.26 -3.72 8.98
CA GLY A 372 -2.83 -3.54 9.15
C GLY A 372 -2.34 -2.29 8.40
N VAL A 373 -1.06 -1.96 8.55
CA VAL A 373 -0.47 -0.78 7.92
C VAL A 373 0.70 -1.14 7.03
N ILE A 374 0.89 -0.36 5.96
CA ILE A 374 2.08 -0.37 5.11
C ILE A 374 2.50 1.07 4.79
N GLY A 375 3.72 1.25 4.31
CA GLY A 375 4.18 2.46 3.64
C GLY A 375 4.45 2.19 2.18
N SER A 376 4.42 3.23 1.35
CA SER A 376 4.76 3.17 -0.08
C SER A 376 5.32 4.51 -0.54
N THR A 377 5.83 4.61 -1.76
CA THR A 377 6.37 5.88 -2.24
C THR A 377 5.32 6.78 -2.89
N ASP A 378 4.42 6.24 -3.67
CA ASP A 378 3.58 7.00 -4.61
C ASP A 378 4.44 7.82 -5.61
N ALA A 379 5.60 7.25 -5.99
CA ALA A 379 6.52 7.93 -6.89
C ALA A 379 6.00 7.93 -8.32
N HIS A 380 6.02 9.09 -8.97
CA HIS A 380 5.61 9.29 -10.36
C HIS A 380 6.80 9.36 -11.33
N THR A 381 7.99 9.09 -10.81
CA THR A 381 9.22 8.94 -11.60
C THR A 381 9.35 7.53 -12.21
N GLY A 382 8.56 6.57 -11.76
CA GLY A 382 8.76 5.14 -12.02
C GLY A 382 9.91 4.53 -11.21
N LEU A 383 10.43 5.25 -10.21
CA LEU A 383 11.59 4.86 -9.41
C LEU A 383 11.18 4.71 -7.95
N ALA A 384 10.93 3.49 -7.53
CA ALA A 384 10.56 3.13 -6.15
C ALA A 384 11.78 3.22 -5.23
N ALA A 385 12.14 4.43 -4.79
CA ALA A 385 13.30 4.68 -3.94
C ALA A 385 12.88 5.31 -2.62
N ALA A 386 12.99 4.55 -1.54
CA ALA A 386 12.82 5.00 -0.17
C ALA A 386 14.18 5.11 0.58
N GLU A 387 15.29 5.21 -0.17
CA GLU A 387 16.63 5.38 0.35
C GLU A 387 16.92 6.88 0.49
N GLU A 388 17.29 7.36 1.69
CA GLU A 388 17.49 8.80 1.98
C GLU A 388 18.55 9.44 1.07
N ASN A 389 19.66 8.77 0.86
CA ASN A 389 20.74 9.22 0.00
C ASN A 389 20.48 9.02 -1.51
N ASN A 390 19.36 8.42 -1.88
CA ASN A 390 18.97 8.08 -3.24
C ASN A 390 17.53 8.53 -3.54
N PHE A 391 17.14 9.68 -2.98
CA PHE A 391 15.81 10.25 -3.09
C PHE A 391 15.59 10.93 -4.45
N HIS A 392 14.62 10.44 -5.23
CA HIS A 392 14.34 10.93 -6.58
C HIS A 392 13.18 11.92 -6.69
N GLY A 393 12.51 12.23 -5.58
CA GLY A 393 11.31 13.08 -5.56
C GLY A 393 10.06 12.38 -6.09
N LYS A 394 8.92 13.04 -5.89
CA LYS A 394 7.62 12.49 -6.34
C LYS A 394 7.50 12.50 -7.88
N PHE A 395 7.89 13.58 -8.53
CA PHE A 395 7.79 13.76 -9.98
C PHE A 395 9.16 13.98 -10.62
N ALA A 396 9.28 13.66 -11.91
CA ALA A 396 10.49 13.96 -12.66
C ALA A 396 10.79 15.47 -12.77
N THR A 397 9.78 16.33 -12.60
CA THR A 397 9.91 17.79 -12.57
C THR A 397 10.55 18.32 -11.29
N ASP A 398 10.38 17.66 -10.16
CA ASP A 398 10.88 18.09 -8.85
C ASP A 398 11.99 17.20 -8.28
N SER A 399 12.57 16.33 -9.11
CA SER A 399 13.65 15.43 -8.71
C SER A 399 15.00 16.12 -8.47
N MET A 400 15.16 17.35 -8.92
CA MET A 400 16.37 18.15 -8.68
C MET A 400 16.17 19.04 -7.44
N PRO A 401 17.20 19.21 -6.57
CA PRO A 401 17.09 20.06 -5.38
C PRO A 401 16.62 21.49 -5.68
N SER A 402 17.08 22.07 -6.78
CA SER A 402 16.69 23.43 -7.20
C SER A 402 15.20 23.54 -7.56
N ALA A 403 14.59 22.48 -8.05
CA ALA A 403 13.19 22.46 -8.46
C ALA A 403 12.23 22.10 -7.30
N LYS A 404 12.75 21.63 -6.17
CA LYS A 404 11.91 21.26 -5.01
C LYS A 404 11.17 22.43 -4.37
N LEU A 405 11.65 23.64 -4.56
CA LEU A 405 11.02 24.87 -4.06
C LEU A 405 9.98 25.45 -5.04
N ASP A 406 9.90 24.90 -6.26
CA ASP A 406 8.92 25.36 -7.25
C ASP A 406 7.52 24.86 -6.87
N GLY A 407 6.57 25.78 -6.73
CA GLY A 407 5.17 25.46 -6.45
C GLY A 407 4.46 24.76 -7.62
N TRP A 408 3.37 24.07 -7.34
CA TRP A 408 2.54 23.41 -8.36
C TRP A 408 1.70 24.39 -9.18
N SER A 409 1.50 25.59 -8.64
CA SER A 409 0.82 26.69 -9.32
C SER A 409 1.48 28.01 -8.91
N ASP A 410 1.08 29.11 -9.55
CA ASP A 410 1.51 30.48 -9.18
C ASP A 410 0.95 30.92 -7.81
N ASN A 411 0.15 30.10 -7.15
CA ASN A 411 -0.37 30.34 -5.82
C ASN A 411 0.69 29.99 -4.77
N ALA A 412 1.04 30.95 -3.91
CA ALA A 412 2.00 30.76 -2.82
C ALA A 412 1.61 29.68 -1.80
N ASN A 413 0.34 29.28 -1.76
CA ASN A 413 -0.19 28.21 -0.90
C ASN A 413 -0.30 26.86 -1.62
N SER A 414 0.27 26.71 -2.80
CA SER A 414 0.27 25.43 -3.52
C SER A 414 1.36 24.50 -2.99
N SER A 415 1.12 23.19 -3.10
CA SER A 415 2.13 22.18 -2.80
C SER A 415 3.38 22.36 -3.66
N PHE A 416 4.52 21.95 -3.15
CA PHE A 416 5.82 21.97 -3.83
C PHE A 416 6.67 20.77 -3.41
N GLY A 417 7.77 20.49 -4.13
CA GLY A 417 8.57 19.27 -3.96
C GLY A 417 9.12 19.06 -2.55
N TRP A 418 9.42 20.14 -1.82
CA TRP A 418 9.87 20.07 -0.43
C TRP A 418 8.79 19.56 0.54
N ALA A 419 7.52 19.90 0.28
CA ALA A 419 6.39 19.40 1.07
C ALA A 419 6.05 17.92 0.76
N MET A 420 6.69 17.35 -0.25
CA MET A 420 6.59 15.93 -0.64
C MET A 420 7.90 15.21 -0.35
N GLY A 421 8.43 15.40 0.86
CA GLY A 421 9.69 14.84 1.32
C GLY A 421 9.56 13.53 2.10
N ALA A 422 8.35 13.19 2.54
CA ALA A 422 8.07 11.92 3.19
C ALA A 422 8.36 10.73 2.27
N GLN A 423 8.59 9.58 2.85
CA GLN A 423 8.83 8.33 2.14
C GLN A 423 8.04 7.21 2.81
N GLY A 424 7.83 6.13 2.10
CA GLY A 424 7.19 4.96 2.65
C GLY A 424 7.75 3.68 2.05
N LEU A 425 7.81 2.63 2.87
CA LEU A 425 8.21 1.29 2.47
C LEU A 425 7.32 0.28 3.17
N ALA A 426 6.86 -0.73 2.43
CA ALA A 426 6.09 -1.84 2.96
C ALA A 426 7.03 -2.94 3.45
N ALA A 427 6.78 -3.44 4.66
CA ALA A 427 7.39 -4.63 5.22
C ALA A 427 6.33 -5.70 5.42
N VAL A 428 6.55 -6.90 4.87
CA VAL A 428 5.58 -8.00 4.85
C VAL A 428 6.23 -9.27 5.39
N TRP A 429 5.65 -9.86 6.43
CA TRP A 429 6.10 -11.13 6.97
C TRP A 429 5.39 -12.28 6.25
N ALA A 430 6.09 -12.92 5.31
CA ALA A 430 5.57 -14.01 4.50
C ALA A 430 6.49 -15.24 4.55
N GLU A 431 5.94 -16.38 4.15
CA GLU A 431 6.60 -17.67 4.13
C GLU A 431 7.60 -17.79 2.97
N GLU A 432 7.34 -17.06 1.87
CA GLU A 432 8.18 -17.03 0.66
C GLU A 432 7.94 -15.77 -0.16
N ASN A 433 8.88 -15.41 -1.04
CA ASN A 433 8.73 -14.28 -1.95
C ASN A 433 7.99 -14.71 -3.23
N THR A 434 6.67 -14.79 -3.15
CA THR A 434 5.76 -15.01 -4.28
C THR A 434 4.58 -14.06 -4.19
N ARG A 435 3.89 -13.82 -5.31
CA ARG A 435 2.69 -12.98 -5.35
C ARG A 435 1.65 -13.44 -4.33
N GLU A 436 1.41 -14.75 -4.33
CA GLU A 436 0.42 -15.42 -3.49
C GLU A 436 0.76 -15.30 -2.01
N ALA A 437 2.02 -15.56 -1.62
CA ALA A 437 2.44 -15.53 -0.22
C ALA A 437 2.44 -14.10 0.33
N ILE A 438 2.91 -13.11 -0.46
CA ILE A 438 2.89 -11.69 -0.08
C ILE A 438 1.46 -11.19 0.07
N LEU A 439 0.57 -11.47 -0.90
CA LEU A 439 -0.83 -11.07 -0.81
C LEU A 439 -1.55 -11.74 0.37
N ALA A 440 -1.28 -13.02 0.61
CA ALA A 440 -1.84 -13.75 1.74
C ALA A 440 -1.39 -13.17 3.09
N ALA A 441 -0.13 -12.78 3.21
CA ALA A 441 0.39 -12.13 4.42
C ALA A 441 -0.23 -10.74 4.63
N MET A 442 -0.43 -9.96 3.57
CA MET A 442 -1.16 -8.69 3.63
C MET A 442 -2.63 -8.89 4.05
N LYS A 443 -3.31 -9.92 3.56
CA LYS A 443 -4.67 -10.28 4.02
C LYS A 443 -4.70 -10.68 5.49
N ARG A 444 -3.65 -11.31 6.01
CA ARG A 444 -3.50 -11.60 7.45
C ARG A 444 -3.05 -10.39 8.27
N ARG A 445 -2.75 -9.26 7.61
CA ARG A 445 -2.25 -8.02 8.25
C ARG A 445 -0.90 -8.20 8.95
N GLU A 446 -0.11 -9.19 8.54
CA GLU A 446 1.25 -9.40 9.04
C GLU A 446 2.23 -8.44 8.34
N THR A 447 1.96 -7.15 8.49
CA THR A 447 2.64 -6.06 7.79
C THR A 447 2.94 -4.90 8.74
N TYR A 448 3.91 -4.09 8.36
CA TYR A 448 4.14 -2.79 8.98
C TYR A 448 4.75 -1.81 7.97
N ALA A 449 4.68 -0.53 8.29
CA ALA A 449 5.24 0.56 7.51
C ALA A 449 6.58 1.00 8.07
N THR A 450 7.47 1.48 7.21
CA THR A 450 8.56 2.37 7.61
C THR A 450 8.57 3.62 6.74
N THR A 451 9.29 4.64 7.17
CA THR A 451 9.50 5.87 6.41
C THR A 451 10.75 5.81 5.53
N GLY A 452 11.19 4.58 5.15
CA GLY A 452 12.33 4.31 4.28
C GLY A 452 13.37 3.36 4.86
N PRO A 453 13.82 3.53 6.11
CA PRO A 453 14.73 2.59 6.75
C PRO A 453 14.14 1.18 6.85
N ARG A 454 14.96 0.16 6.63
CA ARG A 454 14.54 -1.25 6.76
C ARG A 454 14.69 -1.72 8.21
N ILE A 455 13.99 -1.03 9.13
CA ILE A 455 13.92 -1.42 10.53
C ILE A 455 13.20 -2.76 10.65
N GLY A 456 13.87 -3.79 11.19
CA GLY A 456 13.22 -5.06 11.49
C GLY A 456 12.33 -4.91 12.71
N LEU A 457 11.06 -5.33 12.63
CA LEU A 457 10.10 -5.23 13.73
C LEU A 457 9.31 -6.52 13.87
N ARG A 458 9.18 -7.00 15.12
CA ARG A 458 8.21 -8.02 15.53
C ARG A 458 7.41 -7.54 16.72
N PHE A 459 6.14 -7.87 16.71
CA PHE A 459 5.19 -7.55 17.76
C PHE A 459 4.23 -8.70 17.95
N TYR A 460 4.18 -9.22 19.18
CA TYR A 460 3.33 -10.35 19.57
C TYR A 460 2.55 -10.03 20.83
N ALA A 461 1.35 -10.59 20.94
CA ALA A 461 0.54 -10.55 22.15
C ALA A 461 0.13 -11.98 22.56
N GLY A 462 0.03 -12.23 23.85
CA GLY A 462 -0.42 -13.52 24.37
C GLY A 462 -0.51 -13.53 25.88
N TYR A 463 -1.02 -14.62 26.40
CA TYR A 463 -0.99 -14.89 27.83
C TYR A 463 0.18 -15.86 28.11
N ASP A 464 0.89 -15.64 29.20
CA ASP A 464 2.04 -16.46 29.62
C ASP A 464 3.27 -16.38 28.68
N LEU A 465 3.45 -15.29 27.92
CA LEU A 465 4.65 -15.05 27.12
C LEU A 465 5.83 -14.61 28.02
N ASP A 466 7.00 -15.18 27.75
CA ASP A 466 8.26 -14.87 28.48
C ASP A 466 9.18 -13.99 27.62
N GLY A 467 9.66 -12.89 28.17
CA GLY A 467 10.65 -12.02 27.53
C GLY A 467 11.98 -12.70 27.18
N ALA A 468 12.28 -13.84 27.80
CA ALA A 468 13.43 -14.67 27.42
C ALA A 468 13.35 -15.21 25.96
N LEU A 469 12.18 -15.16 25.32
CA LEU A 469 12.00 -15.46 23.88
C LEU A 469 12.64 -14.39 22.98
N LEU A 470 12.84 -13.17 23.48
CA LEU A 470 13.50 -12.10 22.74
C LEU A 470 15.02 -12.24 22.85
N THR A 471 15.71 -12.09 21.72
CA THR A 471 17.17 -12.12 21.66
C THR A 471 17.71 -10.91 20.88
N SER A 472 18.86 -10.39 21.28
CA SER A 472 19.48 -9.24 20.60
C SER A 472 20.03 -9.55 19.20
N SER A 473 20.06 -10.80 18.78
CA SER A 473 20.74 -11.24 17.56
C SER A 473 19.79 -11.63 16.42
N SER A 474 18.50 -11.85 16.72
CA SER A 474 17.50 -12.24 15.71
C SER A 474 16.10 -11.85 16.14
N LEU A 475 15.25 -11.57 15.16
CA LEU A 475 13.82 -11.39 15.38
C LEU A 475 13.14 -12.76 15.57
N PRO A 476 12.24 -12.94 16.54
CA PRO A 476 11.47 -14.17 16.65
C PRO A 476 10.52 -14.28 15.46
N THR A 477 10.59 -15.38 14.74
CA THR A 477 9.87 -15.54 13.47
C THR A 477 8.53 -16.23 13.62
N ASP A 478 8.41 -17.12 14.60
CA ASP A 478 7.17 -17.79 14.95
C ASP A 478 7.13 -18.12 16.44
N LEU A 479 6.08 -17.68 17.12
CA LEU A 479 5.79 -18.01 18.51
C LEU A 479 4.42 -18.69 18.54
N SER A 480 4.40 -20.01 18.62
CA SER A 480 3.21 -20.87 18.48
C SER A 480 2.05 -20.55 19.43
N ASP A 481 2.34 -19.91 20.57
CA ASP A 481 1.36 -19.55 21.60
C ASP A 481 1.03 -18.05 21.63
N ALA A 482 1.51 -17.29 20.66
CA ALA A 482 1.35 -15.85 20.56
C ALA A 482 0.58 -15.42 19.29
N VAL A 483 -0.15 -14.33 19.41
CA VAL A 483 -0.82 -13.66 18.29
C VAL A 483 0.14 -12.64 17.70
N PRO A 484 0.52 -12.73 16.42
CA PRO A 484 1.37 -11.75 15.77
C PRO A 484 0.62 -10.45 15.47
N MET A 485 1.38 -9.40 15.05
CA MET A 485 0.79 -8.16 14.53
C MET A 485 -0.28 -8.46 13.48
N GLY A 486 -1.36 -7.66 13.47
CA GLY A 486 -2.53 -7.86 12.60
C GLY A 486 -3.57 -8.83 13.15
N GLY A 487 -3.25 -9.59 14.20
CA GLY A 487 -4.16 -10.56 14.81
C GLY A 487 -5.05 -9.98 15.90
N GLU A 488 -5.89 -10.83 16.47
CA GLU A 488 -6.85 -10.51 17.52
C GLU A 488 -6.63 -11.41 18.74
N ILE A 489 -6.77 -10.83 19.92
CA ILE A 489 -6.67 -11.58 21.18
C ILE A 489 -7.91 -11.34 22.04
N ALA A 490 -8.57 -12.41 22.43
CA ALA A 490 -9.71 -12.34 23.35
C ALA A 490 -9.25 -12.14 24.80
N ALA A 491 -9.98 -11.34 25.58
CA ALA A 491 -9.72 -11.16 27.00
C ALA A 491 -9.82 -12.52 27.75
N LYS A 492 -8.86 -12.79 28.64
CA LYS A 492 -8.82 -14.00 29.49
C LYS A 492 -8.97 -13.61 30.96
N GLY A 493 -10.23 -13.40 31.36
CA GLY A 493 -10.54 -12.89 32.69
C GLY A 493 -9.99 -11.49 32.91
N ALA A 494 -9.54 -11.18 34.12
CA ALA A 494 -9.01 -9.85 34.48
C ALA A 494 -7.50 -9.69 34.19
N SER A 495 -6.84 -10.71 33.65
CA SER A 495 -5.39 -10.65 33.38
C SER A 495 -5.13 -9.89 32.10
N ALA A 496 -4.23 -8.90 32.13
CA ALA A 496 -3.72 -8.25 30.94
C ALA A 496 -2.89 -9.23 30.08
N PRO A 497 -3.01 -9.18 28.75
CA PRO A 497 -2.08 -9.89 27.87
C PRO A 497 -0.67 -9.33 28.02
N THR A 498 0.33 -10.18 27.80
CA THR A 498 1.72 -9.78 27.67
C THR A 498 2.01 -9.47 26.21
N PHE A 499 2.63 -8.32 25.96
CA PHE A 499 3.14 -7.93 24.65
C PHE A 499 4.66 -8.14 24.61
N LEU A 500 5.14 -8.74 23.54
CA LEU A 500 6.57 -8.85 23.23
C LEU A 500 6.84 -8.00 21.99
N VAL A 501 7.79 -7.08 22.10
CA VAL A 501 8.23 -6.27 20.97
C VAL A 501 9.74 -6.29 20.83
N GLN A 502 10.21 -6.39 19.59
CA GLN A 502 11.61 -6.28 19.25
C GLN A 502 11.77 -5.47 17.98
N ALA A 503 12.66 -4.47 18.02
CA ALA A 503 13.06 -3.68 16.87
C ALA A 503 14.59 -3.76 16.67
N MET A 504 15.02 -3.88 15.41
CA MET A 504 16.41 -3.86 14.99
C MET A 504 16.63 -2.73 14.00
N ALA A 505 17.58 -1.84 14.28
CA ALA A 505 17.92 -0.72 13.41
C ALA A 505 18.34 -1.18 12.02
N ASP A 506 18.04 -0.38 11.02
CA ASP A 506 18.65 -0.52 9.69
C ASP A 506 20.13 -0.11 9.78
N PRO A 507 21.10 -0.99 9.43
CA PRO A 507 22.52 -0.65 9.51
C PRO A 507 22.94 0.53 8.63
N LYS A 508 22.08 0.95 7.67
CA LYS A 508 22.33 2.07 6.76
C LYS A 508 21.60 3.35 7.15
N SER A 509 20.88 3.34 8.28
CA SER A 509 20.11 4.49 8.77
C SER A 509 20.50 4.86 10.21
N GLY A 510 19.65 5.62 10.89
CA GLY A 510 19.81 6.02 12.28
C GLY A 510 19.73 4.84 13.25
N ALA A 511 20.39 4.97 14.40
CA ALA A 511 20.16 4.06 15.50
C ALA A 511 18.80 4.32 16.16
N LEU A 512 18.24 3.34 16.87
CA LEU A 512 16.92 3.46 17.47
C LEU A 512 16.94 4.36 18.71
N ASP A 513 16.02 5.30 18.79
CA ASP A 513 15.75 6.10 19.97
C ASP A 513 14.91 5.33 20.99
N ARG A 514 13.70 4.89 20.58
CA ARG A 514 12.74 4.23 21.46
C ARG A 514 11.75 3.36 20.72
N ILE A 515 11.07 2.50 21.48
CA ILE A 515 9.84 1.80 21.06
C ILE A 515 8.70 2.35 21.89
N GLN A 516 7.61 2.69 21.20
CA GLN A 516 6.33 3.08 21.79
C GLN A 516 5.26 2.06 21.48
N ILE A 517 4.35 1.82 22.42
CA ILE A 517 3.08 1.15 22.19
C ILE A 517 1.99 2.21 22.29
N VAL A 518 1.20 2.33 21.23
CA VAL A 518 0.01 3.20 21.19
C VAL A 518 -1.21 2.35 21.44
N LYS A 519 -1.97 2.68 22.48
CA LYS A 519 -3.26 2.09 22.80
C LYS A 519 -4.38 3.08 22.45
N GLY A 520 -5.41 2.61 21.74
CA GLY A 520 -6.70 3.28 21.66
C GLY A 520 -7.79 2.32 22.15
N TRP A 521 -8.80 2.84 22.86
CA TRP A 521 -9.87 2.03 23.40
C TRP A 521 -11.20 2.80 23.53
N ILE A 522 -12.27 2.06 23.70
CA ILE A 522 -13.59 2.59 24.02
C ILE A 522 -14.16 1.88 25.24
N ASN A 523 -14.88 2.63 26.07
CA ASN A 523 -15.63 2.08 27.21
C ASN A 523 -17.02 1.55 26.78
N GLU A 524 -17.80 1.04 27.73
CA GLU A 524 -19.15 0.52 27.47
C GLU A 524 -20.11 1.59 26.90
N GLU A 525 -19.90 2.87 27.22
CA GLU A 525 -20.65 4.00 26.71
C GLU A 525 -20.19 4.45 25.30
N GLY A 526 -19.11 3.88 24.75
CA GLY A 526 -18.52 4.23 23.46
C GLY A 526 -17.63 5.48 23.50
N GLU A 527 -17.29 5.98 24.70
CA GLU A 527 -16.33 7.07 24.85
C GLU A 527 -14.91 6.57 24.50
N SER A 528 -14.24 7.29 23.62
CA SER A 528 -12.90 6.93 23.15
C SER A 528 -11.79 7.59 23.97
N ARG A 529 -10.67 6.88 24.07
CA ARG A 529 -9.42 7.36 24.65
C ARG A 529 -8.23 6.80 23.89
N GLU A 530 -7.10 7.49 24.01
CA GLU A 530 -5.81 6.99 23.51
C GLU A 530 -4.69 7.27 24.51
N GLN A 531 -3.64 6.50 24.44
CA GLN A 531 -2.42 6.71 25.21
C GLN A 531 -1.20 6.12 24.50
N VAL A 532 -0.10 6.86 24.56
CA VAL A 532 1.22 6.42 24.08
C VAL A 532 2.07 6.02 25.29
N PHE A 533 2.72 4.87 25.20
CA PHE A 533 3.63 4.34 26.23
C PHE A 533 5.03 4.16 25.65
N ASP A 534 6.04 4.81 26.21
CA ASP A 534 7.43 4.44 25.97
C ASP A 534 7.72 3.10 26.68
N VAL A 535 8.06 2.04 25.92
CA VAL A 535 8.25 0.68 26.48
C VAL A 535 9.68 0.18 26.41
N ALA A 536 10.52 0.76 25.56
CA ALA A 536 11.96 0.57 25.51
C ALA A 536 12.63 1.84 24.94
N TRP A 537 13.87 2.11 25.37
CA TRP A 537 14.65 3.26 24.92
C TRP A 537 16.16 2.99 24.95
N SER A 538 16.94 3.82 24.27
CA SER A 538 18.34 3.57 23.98
C SER A 538 19.30 3.72 25.16
N SER A 539 18.92 4.42 26.24
CA SER A 539 19.79 4.65 27.41
C SER A 539 18.98 4.99 28.65
N ASP A 540 19.27 4.33 29.79
CA ASP A 540 18.54 4.47 31.06
C ASP A 540 18.69 5.85 31.71
N ASP A 541 19.80 6.57 31.45
CA ASP A 541 20.06 7.91 31.98
C ASP A 541 19.11 8.99 31.42
N ARG A 542 18.33 8.66 30.40
CA ARG A 542 17.30 9.53 29.82
C ARG A 542 15.98 9.54 30.60
N LEU A 543 15.75 8.51 31.43
CA LEU A 543 14.51 8.44 32.22
C LEU A 543 14.55 9.47 33.36
N GLN A 544 13.60 10.39 33.34
CA GLN A 544 13.49 11.47 34.32
C GLN A 544 12.73 10.99 35.59
N PRO A 545 12.91 11.67 36.73
CA PRO A 545 12.21 11.30 37.97
C PRO A 545 10.68 11.35 37.90
N ASP A 546 10.12 12.11 36.96
CA ASP A 546 8.68 12.20 36.73
C ASP A 546 8.15 11.12 35.78
N GLY A 547 9.02 10.22 35.30
CA GLY A 547 8.69 9.14 34.37
C GLY A 547 8.73 9.55 32.90
N SER A 548 9.01 10.81 32.56
CA SER A 548 9.20 11.25 31.17
C SER A 548 10.55 10.80 30.63
N LEU A 549 10.67 10.65 29.32
CA LEU A 549 11.92 10.31 28.64
C LEU A 549 12.51 11.56 27.97
N ALA A 550 13.70 11.96 28.41
CA ALA A 550 14.43 13.06 27.81
C ALA A 550 14.72 12.78 26.32
N ALA A 551 14.70 13.82 25.50
CA ALA A 551 15.08 13.71 24.09
C ALA A 551 16.51 13.20 23.94
N VAL A 552 16.77 12.38 22.92
CA VAL A 552 18.13 12.00 22.54
C VAL A 552 18.85 13.23 21.94
N THR A 553 20.18 13.26 22.05
CA THR A 553 20.97 14.34 21.44
C THR A 553 20.88 14.27 19.92
N ASN A 554 20.41 15.33 19.28
CA ASN A 554 20.39 15.45 17.83
C ASN A 554 21.83 15.49 17.29
N THR A 555 22.15 14.64 16.31
CA THR A 555 23.46 14.54 15.67
C THR A 555 23.46 15.02 14.22
N VAL A 556 22.34 15.58 13.74
CA VAL A 556 22.21 16.07 12.36
C VAL A 556 22.99 17.37 12.20
N ASP A 557 23.86 17.41 11.21
CA ASP A 557 24.53 18.61 10.74
C ASP A 557 23.64 19.29 9.67
N LEU A 558 23.05 20.43 10.03
CA LEU A 558 22.12 21.15 9.16
C LEU A 558 22.79 21.78 7.93
N GLU A 559 24.14 21.92 7.90
CA GLU A 559 24.84 22.48 6.73
C GLU A 559 25.08 21.41 5.66
N THR A 560 25.35 20.18 6.09
CA THR A 560 25.73 19.08 5.18
C THR A 560 24.63 18.05 5.00
N GLY A 561 23.60 18.04 5.86
CA GLY A 561 22.62 16.95 5.96
C GLY A 561 23.21 15.66 6.51
N GLY A 562 24.47 15.71 6.98
CA GLY A 562 25.14 14.57 7.61
C GLY A 562 24.61 14.29 9.01
N TRP A 563 24.74 13.08 9.47
CA TRP A 563 24.38 12.63 10.81
C TRP A 563 25.35 11.57 11.32
N SER A 564 25.31 11.28 12.62
CA SER A 564 26.14 10.22 13.22
C SER A 564 25.32 9.31 14.13
N ASN A 565 25.70 8.02 14.20
CA ASN A 565 25.15 7.06 15.15
C ASN A 565 25.88 7.07 16.50
N ALA A 566 26.22 8.28 17.01
CA ALA A 566 26.86 8.44 18.31
C ALA A 566 25.92 8.11 19.48
N HIS A 567 24.63 8.18 19.24
CA HIS A 567 23.56 7.88 20.21
C HIS A 567 22.57 6.87 19.60
N GLY A 568 21.72 6.30 20.44
CA GLY A 568 20.74 5.31 20.01
C GLY A 568 21.20 3.86 20.26
N ALA A 569 20.37 2.92 19.89
CA ALA A 569 20.58 1.49 20.07
C ALA A 569 20.44 0.73 18.73
N ALA A 570 21.25 -0.32 18.53
CA ALA A 570 21.11 -1.20 17.38
C ALA A 570 19.89 -2.13 17.50
N THR A 571 19.48 -2.45 18.73
CA THR A 571 18.32 -3.31 19.02
C THR A 571 17.64 -2.81 20.29
N LEU A 572 16.33 -2.74 20.26
CA LEU A 572 15.48 -2.48 21.41
C LEU A 572 14.46 -3.60 21.57
N MET A 573 14.17 -3.96 22.82
CA MET A 573 13.24 -5.05 23.15
C MET A 573 12.45 -4.70 24.40
N ALA A 574 11.18 -5.11 24.45
CA ALA A 574 10.37 -5.01 25.64
C ALA A 574 9.43 -6.21 25.80
N GLN A 575 9.26 -6.62 27.04
CA GLN A 575 8.09 -7.35 27.53
C GLN A 575 7.24 -6.35 28.31
N TRP A 576 5.98 -6.15 27.87
CA TRP A 576 5.12 -5.13 28.44
C TRP A 576 3.72 -5.66 28.68
N GLN A 577 3.08 -5.20 29.73
CA GLN A 577 1.66 -5.43 30.01
C GLN A 577 0.97 -4.08 30.21
N ASP A 578 -0.23 -3.95 29.67
CA ASP A 578 -1.01 -2.71 29.80
C ASP A 578 -1.39 -2.47 31.27
N PRO A 579 -0.87 -1.39 31.91
CA PRO A 579 -1.21 -1.06 33.31
C PRO A 579 -2.65 -0.54 33.47
N ARG A 580 -3.33 -0.28 32.36
CA ARG A 580 -4.71 0.19 32.28
C ARG A 580 -5.59 -0.79 31.51
N PHE A 581 -5.28 -2.06 31.56
CA PHE A 581 -6.11 -3.09 30.91
C PHE A 581 -7.44 -3.25 31.65
N ASP A 582 -8.52 -3.16 30.91
CA ASP A 582 -9.85 -3.54 31.36
C ASP A 582 -10.45 -4.56 30.37
N PRO A 583 -10.83 -5.77 30.82
CA PRO A 583 -11.38 -6.81 29.94
C PRO A 583 -12.76 -6.47 29.37
N ALA A 584 -13.45 -5.45 29.86
CA ALA A 584 -14.73 -4.99 29.34
C ALA A 584 -14.59 -3.99 28.18
N GLU A 585 -13.39 -3.42 27.99
CA GLU A 585 -13.11 -2.44 26.94
C GLU A 585 -12.68 -3.10 25.64
N LEU A 586 -13.18 -2.58 24.50
CA LEU A 586 -12.59 -2.87 23.20
C LEU A 586 -11.36 -1.98 22.98
N ALA A 587 -10.23 -2.57 22.62
CA ALA A 587 -8.98 -1.85 22.44
C ALA A 587 -8.18 -2.34 21.24
N PHE A 588 -7.35 -1.45 20.70
CA PHE A 588 -6.26 -1.81 19.79
C PHE A 588 -4.91 -1.38 20.37
N TYR A 589 -3.87 -2.05 19.91
CA TYR A 589 -2.48 -1.73 20.23
C TYR A 589 -1.65 -1.81 18.97
N TYR A 590 -0.81 -0.80 18.72
CA TYR A 590 0.21 -0.88 17.68
C TYR A 590 1.54 -0.31 18.15
N VAL A 591 2.60 -0.64 17.45
CA VAL A 591 3.97 -0.22 17.78
C VAL A 591 4.40 0.92 16.88
N ARG A 592 5.09 1.89 17.48
CA ARG A 592 5.85 2.92 16.78
C ARG A 592 7.31 2.85 17.22
N VAL A 593 8.24 2.81 16.27
CA VAL A 593 9.69 2.79 16.51
C VAL A 593 10.29 4.06 15.96
N LEU A 594 11.07 4.75 16.78
CA LEU A 594 11.71 6.01 16.42
C LEU A 594 13.20 5.84 16.29
N GLU A 595 13.78 6.43 15.25
CA GLU A 595 15.23 6.63 15.09
C GLU A 595 15.68 7.92 15.81
N VAL A 596 16.99 8.01 16.05
CA VAL A 596 17.64 9.19 16.63
C VAL A 596 17.71 10.34 15.64
#